data_80ea08d4f873bc7327923cbce49a1a26
#
_entry.id   80ea08d4f873bc7327923cbce49a1a26
#
_cell.length_a   1.000
_cell.length_b   1.000
_cell.length_c   1.000
_cell.angle_alpha   90.00
_cell.angle_beta   90.00
_cell.angle_gamma   90.00
#
_symmetry.space_group_name_H-M   'P 1'
#
loop_
_entity.id
_entity.type
_entity.pdbx_description
1 polymer ?
#
loop_
_entity_poly.entity_id
_entity_poly.type
_entity_poly.pdbx_seq_one_letter_code
_entity_poly.pdbx_strand_id
1 'polypeptide(L)'
;MAPSPGAVTASYDFGPPPEGRQAAGLRQALLVHDVSAPAWLDSPFIYYRLAYQDATRPQAYADSRWVSSPAELFANRLRRQLAASGGGIILPGDDARAKYALRVDLEEFIQVFEAPGKSKAVVRFRASVLGKRSLTAQRSFSVERPAKTPDAEGGVRALIGASDEAVDQLIGWAAQQLKD
;
A
#
# COMPACT_ATOMS: atom_id res chain seq x y z
N MET A 1 -1.71 45.40 5.00
CA MET A 1 -1.73 44.25 4.10
C MET A 1 -1.84 43.02 4.97
N ALA A 2 -3.04 42.42 5.10
CA ALA A 2 -3.24 41.24 5.92
C ALA A 2 -2.61 40.01 5.22
N PRO A 3 -1.93 39.10 5.93
CA PRO A 3 -1.44 37.87 5.33
C PRO A 3 -2.63 37.08 4.81
N SER A 4 -2.55 36.60 3.57
CA SER A 4 -3.52 35.65 3.03
C SER A 4 -3.62 34.45 3.96
N PRO A 5 -4.82 33.93 4.26
CA PRO A 5 -4.93 32.69 5.05
C PRO A 5 -4.16 31.60 4.29
N GLY A 6 -3.15 31.03 4.94
CA GLY A 6 -2.39 29.91 4.37
C GLY A 6 -3.36 28.82 3.95
N ALA A 7 -3.22 28.31 2.74
CA ALA A 7 -4.03 27.21 2.26
C ALA A 7 -3.95 26.05 3.27
N VAL A 8 -5.12 25.62 3.76
CA VAL A 8 -5.19 24.51 4.71
C VAL A 8 -4.83 23.23 3.96
N THR A 9 -3.71 22.63 4.32
CA THR A 9 -3.28 21.35 3.75
C THR A 9 -4.17 20.23 4.27
N ALA A 10 -4.87 19.54 3.37
CA ALA A 10 -5.64 18.36 3.72
C ALA A 10 -4.69 17.17 3.99
N SER A 11 -4.87 16.51 5.12
CA SER A 11 -4.09 15.31 5.48
C SER A 11 -5.00 14.09 5.48
N TYR A 12 -4.53 13.00 4.88
CA TYR A 12 -5.28 11.76 4.70
C TYR A 12 -4.54 10.57 5.31
N ASP A 13 -5.28 9.64 5.88
CA ASP A 13 -4.84 8.30 6.22
C ASP A 13 -5.68 7.25 5.48
N PHE A 14 -5.44 5.96 5.72
CA PHE A 14 -6.23 4.91 5.08
C PHE A 14 -7.59 4.67 5.75
N GLY A 15 -7.90 5.36 6.85
CA GLY A 15 -9.12 5.15 7.63
C GLY A 15 -9.23 3.74 8.22
N PRO A 16 -10.41 3.37 8.74
CA PRO A 16 -10.67 2.02 9.22
C PRO A 16 -10.62 1.01 8.07
N PRO A 17 -10.19 -0.25 8.34
CA PRO A 17 -10.26 -1.30 7.33
C PRO A 17 -11.72 -1.58 6.94
N PRO A 18 -11.96 -2.03 5.71
CA PRO A 18 -13.31 -2.39 5.28
C PRO A 18 -13.90 -3.47 6.18
N GLU A 19 -15.16 -3.30 6.59
CA GLU A 19 -15.87 -4.30 7.39
C GLU A 19 -16.21 -5.55 6.54
N GLY A 20 -16.28 -6.71 7.21
CA GLY A 20 -16.76 -7.96 6.63
C GLY A 20 -15.81 -8.69 5.67
N ARG A 21 -14.59 -8.22 5.47
CA ARG A 21 -13.58 -8.97 4.71
C ARG A 21 -12.98 -10.07 5.61
N GLN A 22 -13.36 -11.31 5.34
CA GLN A 22 -12.61 -12.46 5.86
C GLN A 22 -11.37 -12.63 5.00
N ALA A 23 -10.21 -12.22 5.54
CA ALA A 23 -8.94 -12.59 4.95
C ALA A 23 -8.82 -14.13 4.93
N ALA A 24 -8.20 -14.67 3.89
CA ALA A 24 -7.86 -16.11 3.85
C ALA A 24 -7.13 -16.47 5.13
N GLY A 25 -7.63 -17.48 5.86
CA GLY A 25 -7.08 -17.86 7.17
C GLY A 25 -5.62 -18.28 7.06
N LEU A 26 -4.74 -17.52 7.70
CA LEU A 26 -3.37 -17.94 7.90
C LEU A 26 -3.34 -18.98 9.03
N ARG A 27 -2.73 -20.12 8.78
CA ARG A 27 -2.64 -21.22 9.77
C ARG A 27 -1.38 -21.13 10.64
N GLN A 28 -0.42 -20.31 10.25
CA GLN A 28 0.89 -20.19 10.91
C GLN A 28 1.23 -18.73 11.14
N ALA A 29 1.99 -18.46 12.21
CA ALA A 29 2.58 -17.15 12.45
C ALA A 29 3.57 -16.78 11.34
N LEU A 30 3.54 -15.51 10.94
CA LEU A 30 4.35 -14.94 9.87
C LEU A 30 5.18 -13.79 10.41
N LEU A 31 6.50 -13.83 10.22
CA LEU A 31 7.34 -12.65 10.46
C LEU A 31 7.11 -11.66 9.34
N VAL A 32 6.63 -10.47 9.67
CA VAL A 32 6.30 -9.43 8.69
C VAL A 32 7.34 -8.32 8.79
N HIS A 33 8.19 -8.22 7.78
CA HIS A 33 9.17 -7.13 7.66
C HIS A 33 8.48 -5.80 7.36
N ASP A 34 9.22 -4.70 7.60
CA ASP A 34 8.79 -3.39 7.14
C ASP A 34 8.66 -3.37 5.60
N VAL A 35 7.69 -2.60 5.10
CA VAL A 35 7.52 -2.42 3.67
C VAL A 35 8.60 -1.47 3.16
N SER A 36 9.42 -1.93 2.24
CA SER A 36 10.39 -1.07 1.56
C SER A 36 9.74 -0.32 0.39
N ALA A 37 10.26 0.84 0.06
CA ALA A 37 9.80 1.63 -1.07
C ALA A 37 10.95 2.45 -1.67
N PRO A 38 10.83 2.89 -2.94
CA PRO A 38 11.75 3.88 -3.51
C PRO A 38 11.75 5.17 -2.69
N ALA A 39 12.88 5.88 -2.65
CA ALA A 39 13.05 7.08 -1.84
C ALA A 39 11.98 8.16 -2.09
N TRP A 40 11.44 8.28 -3.31
CA TRP A 40 10.39 9.24 -3.62
C TRP A 40 9.03 8.90 -2.97
N LEU A 41 8.79 7.62 -2.60
CA LEU A 41 7.63 7.16 -1.84
C LEU A 41 7.85 7.12 -0.32
N ASP A 42 9.05 7.47 0.14
CA ASP A 42 9.39 7.60 1.57
C ASP A 42 9.09 9.02 2.08
N SER A 43 8.02 9.60 1.60
CA SER A 43 7.54 10.94 1.94
C SER A 43 6.02 10.96 2.01
N PRO A 44 5.41 11.90 2.75
CA PRO A 44 3.96 11.97 2.89
C PRO A 44 3.27 12.63 1.69
N PHE A 45 3.94 12.83 0.57
CA PHE A 45 3.32 13.44 -0.60
C PHE A 45 2.35 12.50 -1.29
N ILE A 46 1.23 13.06 -1.76
CA ILE A 46 0.30 12.38 -2.67
C ILE A 46 0.75 12.68 -4.08
N TYR A 47 1.21 11.64 -4.78
CA TYR A 47 1.73 11.79 -6.13
C TYR A 47 0.68 11.50 -7.19
N TYR A 48 0.76 12.24 -8.27
CA TYR A 48 0.04 12.00 -9.51
C TYR A 48 0.96 12.11 -10.72
N ARG A 49 0.53 11.56 -11.84
CA ARG A 49 1.25 11.58 -13.11
C ARG A 49 0.28 11.89 -14.24
N LEU A 50 0.60 12.88 -15.05
CA LEU A 50 -0.14 13.19 -16.27
C LEU A 50 0.44 12.35 -17.42
N ALA A 51 0.07 11.07 -17.50
CA ALA A 51 0.67 10.11 -18.43
C ALA A 51 0.42 10.51 -19.90
N TYR A 52 -0.65 11.23 -20.18
CA TYR A 52 -0.96 11.75 -21.51
C TYR A 52 -0.05 12.92 -21.94
N GLN A 53 0.69 13.52 -21.01
CA GLN A 53 1.67 14.57 -21.30
C GLN A 53 3.10 14.03 -21.20
N ASP A 54 3.43 13.45 -20.06
CA ASP A 54 4.74 12.90 -19.76
C ASP A 54 4.62 11.77 -18.72
N ALA A 55 4.74 10.54 -19.17
CA ALA A 55 4.65 9.36 -18.31
C ALA A 55 5.86 9.19 -17.35
N THR A 56 6.92 9.97 -17.53
CA THR A 56 8.14 9.87 -16.71
C THR A 56 8.15 10.83 -15.52
N ARG A 57 7.19 11.77 -15.45
CA ARG A 57 7.21 12.87 -14.50
C ARG A 57 6.13 12.74 -13.40
N PRO A 58 6.45 12.21 -12.22
CA PRO A 58 5.57 12.29 -11.07
C PRO A 58 5.52 13.73 -10.53
N GLN A 59 4.36 14.14 -10.07
CA GLN A 59 4.12 15.45 -9.46
C GLN A 59 3.42 15.23 -8.10
N ALA A 60 3.64 16.14 -7.15
CA ALA A 60 2.97 16.12 -5.85
C ALA A 60 1.83 17.14 -5.82
N TYR A 61 0.71 16.78 -5.19
CA TYR A 61 -0.34 17.75 -4.87
C TYR A 61 0.18 18.77 -3.85
N ALA A 62 -0.12 20.05 -4.10
CA ALA A 62 0.36 21.16 -3.26
C ALA A 62 -0.36 21.21 -1.90
N ASP A 63 -1.68 21.01 -1.91
CA ASP A 63 -2.56 21.24 -0.76
C ASP A 63 -3.10 19.94 -0.14
N SER A 64 -2.49 18.80 -0.45
CA SER A 64 -2.92 17.48 0.03
C SER A 64 -1.74 16.57 0.28
N ARG A 65 -1.75 15.86 1.41
CA ARG A 65 -0.70 14.91 1.75
C ARG A 65 -1.22 13.75 2.59
N TRP A 66 -0.46 12.70 2.66
CA TRP A 66 -0.66 11.63 3.61
C TRP A 66 -0.19 12.05 5.01
N VAL A 67 -0.75 11.45 6.07
CA VAL A 67 -0.25 11.64 7.45
C VAL A 67 1.10 10.98 7.69
N SER A 68 1.47 10.00 6.85
CA SER A 68 2.71 9.23 6.91
C SER A 68 3.08 8.79 5.49
N SER A 69 4.24 8.17 5.28
CA SER A 69 4.61 7.68 3.95
C SER A 69 3.66 6.57 3.44
N PRO A 70 3.44 6.45 2.12
CA PRO A 70 2.66 5.35 1.56
C PRO A 70 3.12 3.96 2.01
N ALA A 71 4.43 3.74 2.13
CA ALA A 71 5.00 2.48 2.61
C ALA A 71 4.54 2.14 4.04
N GLU A 72 4.54 3.13 4.93
CA GLU A 72 4.09 2.99 6.32
C GLU A 72 2.58 2.74 6.41
N LEU A 73 1.79 3.50 5.66
CA LEU A 73 0.33 3.33 5.60
C LEU A 73 -0.05 1.95 5.06
N PHE A 74 0.62 1.50 4.00
CA PHE A 74 0.43 0.17 3.42
C PHE A 74 0.85 -0.93 4.41
N ALA A 75 2.00 -0.78 5.08
CA ALA A 75 2.47 -1.72 6.09
C ALA A 75 1.48 -1.85 7.25
N ASN A 76 0.95 -0.74 7.74
CA ASN A 76 -0.02 -0.74 8.83
C ASN A 76 -1.34 -1.42 8.42
N ARG A 77 -1.81 -1.18 7.18
CA ARG A 77 -2.99 -1.86 6.63
C ARG A 77 -2.76 -3.36 6.51
N LEU A 78 -1.63 -3.76 5.96
CA LEU A 78 -1.23 -5.17 5.82
C LEU A 78 -1.17 -5.89 7.16
N ARG A 79 -0.50 -5.31 8.15
CA ARG A 79 -0.38 -5.89 9.49
C ARG A 79 -1.73 -6.10 10.17
N ARG A 80 -2.64 -5.12 10.08
CA ARG A 80 -3.99 -5.21 10.65
C ARG A 80 -4.79 -6.35 10.01
N GLN A 81 -4.76 -6.48 8.69
CA GLN A 81 -5.49 -7.52 7.99
C GLN A 81 -4.87 -8.91 8.19
N LEU A 82 -3.54 -9.01 8.23
CA LEU A 82 -2.85 -10.26 8.58
C LEU A 82 -3.18 -10.71 10.01
N ALA A 83 -3.18 -9.79 10.99
CA ALA A 83 -3.55 -10.10 12.36
C ALA A 83 -5.00 -10.63 12.46
N ALA A 84 -5.92 -10.06 11.67
CA ALA A 84 -7.31 -10.50 11.60
C ALA A 84 -7.47 -11.87 10.90
N SER A 85 -6.49 -12.34 10.14
CA SER A 85 -6.54 -13.62 9.41
C SER A 85 -6.27 -14.87 10.26
N GLY A 86 -5.95 -14.71 11.54
CA GLY A 86 -5.89 -15.80 12.55
C GLY A 86 -4.53 -16.49 12.74
N GLY A 87 -3.58 -16.34 11.82
CA GLY A 87 -2.26 -17.00 11.93
C GLY A 87 -1.27 -16.33 12.88
N GLY A 88 -1.55 -15.11 13.27
CA GLY A 88 -0.64 -14.27 14.07
C GLY A 88 0.46 -13.62 13.23
N ILE A 89 0.95 -12.49 13.72
CA ILE A 89 2.09 -11.79 13.12
C ILE A 89 3.20 -11.63 14.16
N ILE A 90 4.44 -11.70 13.69
CA ILE A 90 5.65 -11.41 14.46
C ILE A 90 6.33 -10.25 13.75
N LEU A 91 6.80 -9.27 14.49
CA LEU A 91 7.51 -8.11 13.94
C LEU A 91 9.02 -8.27 14.15
N PRO A 92 9.85 -7.62 13.34
CA PRO A 92 11.28 -7.54 13.59
C PRO A 92 11.54 -6.93 14.98
N GLY A 93 12.34 -7.61 15.79
CA GLY A 93 12.60 -7.19 17.17
C GLY A 93 11.78 -7.92 18.24
N ASP A 94 10.74 -8.67 17.87
CA ASP A 94 10.05 -9.56 18.80
C ASP A 94 10.95 -10.78 19.12
N ASP A 95 10.95 -11.23 20.37
CA ASP A 95 11.68 -12.45 20.80
C ASP A 95 11.00 -13.75 20.37
N ALA A 96 10.29 -13.72 19.25
CA ALA A 96 9.57 -14.84 18.68
C ALA A 96 10.13 -15.24 17.31
N ARG A 97 9.92 -16.51 16.93
CA ARG A 97 10.39 -17.04 15.64
C ARG A 97 9.21 -17.57 14.83
N ALA A 98 9.19 -17.21 13.54
CA ALA A 98 8.30 -17.80 12.56
C ALA A 98 9.07 -18.76 11.63
N LYS A 99 8.36 -19.74 11.07
CA LYS A 99 8.88 -20.61 10.01
C LYS A 99 9.09 -19.84 8.72
N TYR A 100 8.24 -18.87 8.47
CA TYR A 100 8.22 -18.03 7.27
C TYR A 100 8.25 -16.54 7.60
N ALA A 101 8.82 -15.77 6.69
CA ALA A 101 8.80 -14.31 6.72
C ALA A 101 8.17 -13.76 5.43
N LEU A 102 7.45 -12.65 5.55
CA LEU A 102 6.90 -11.90 4.44
C LEU A 102 7.68 -10.59 4.29
N ARG A 103 8.14 -10.34 3.08
CA ARG A 103 8.77 -9.10 2.66
C ARG A 103 7.98 -8.49 1.52
N VAL A 104 7.73 -7.19 1.59
CA VAL A 104 7.00 -6.43 0.57
C VAL A 104 7.85 -5.24 0.13
N ASP A 105 8.05 -5.13 -1.16
CA ASP A 105 8.74 -4.01 -1.80
C ASP A 105 7.70 -3.24 -2.63
N LEU A 106 7.28 -2.07 -2.14
CA LEU A 106 6.35 -1.18 -2.84
C LEU A 106 7.08 -0.49 -3.99
N GLU A 107 6.56 -0.57 -5.19
CA GLU A 107 7.20 -0.06 -6.41
C GLU A 107 6.51 1.19 -6.96
N GLU A 108 5.17 1.20 -6.95
CA GLU A 108 4.35 2.35 -7.36
C GLU A 108 3.16 2.53 -6.41
N PHE A 109 2.88 3.79 -6.11
CA PHE A 109 1.74 4.23 -5.32
C PHE A 109 1.36 5.63 -5.79
N ILE A 110 0.53 5.72 -6.83
CA ILE A 110 0.35 6.97 -7.57
C ILE A 110 -1.02 7.02 -8.26
N GLN A 111 -1.57 8.23 -8.40
CA GLN A 111 -2.70 8.50 -9.28
C GLN A 111 -2.19 8.79 -10.69
N VAL A 112 -2.70 8.08 -11.69
CA VAL A 112 -2.29 8.24 -13.09
C VAL A 112 -3.45 8.80 -13.90
N PHE A 113 -3.23 9.94 -14.53
CA PHE A 113 -4.16 10.54 -15.48
C PHE A 113 -3.83 10.03 -16.88
N GLU A 114 -4.75 9.27 -17.46
CA GLU A 114 -4.66 8.76 -18.84
C GLU A 114 -5.12 9.81 -19.86
N ALA A 115 -6.00 10.71 -19.43
CA ALA A 115 -6.51 11.86 -20.18
C ALA A 115 -6.92 12.97 -19.20
N PRO A 116 -7.12 14.22 -19.66
CA PRO A 116 -7.73 15.25 -18.82
C PRO A 116 -9.05 14.76 -18.24
N GLY A 117 -9.22 14.86 -16.93
CA GLY A 117 -10.44 14.43 -16.24
C GLY A 117 -10.61 12.92 -16.03
N LYS A 118 -9.69 12.08 -16.52
CA LYS A 118 -9.74 10.62 -16.36
C LYS A 118 -8.49 10.11 -15.70
N SER A 119 -8.64 9.58 -14.49
CA SER A 119 -7.51 9.03 -13.72
C SER A 119 -7.86 7.74 -13.00
N LYS A 120 -6.80 7.02 -12.61
CA LYS A 120 -6.85 5.80 -11.82
C LYS A 120 -5.74 5.79 -10.78
N ALA A 121 -5.98 5.10 -9.66
CA ALA A 121 -4.92 4.71 -8.74
C ALA A 121 -4.15 3.53 -9.32
N VAL A 122 -2.84 3.53 -9.10
CA VAL A 122 -1.95 2.41 -9.43
C VAL A 122 -1.15 2.06 -8.17
N VAL A 123 -1.28 0.82 -7.71
CA VAL A 123 -0.50 0.25 -6.61
C VAL A 123 0.22 -0.98 -7.14
N ARG A 124 1.56 -0.92 -7.19
CA ARG A 124 2.42 -2.03 -7.61
C ARG A 124 3.41 -2.37 -6.52
N PHE A 125 3.58 -3.64 -6.28
CA PHE A 125 4.54 -4.14 -5.31
C PHE A 125 4.96 -5.56 -5.64
N ARG A 126 6.09 -5.96 -5.10
CA ARG A 126 6.59 -7.32 -5.11
C ARG A 126 6.53 -7.87 -3.70
N ALA A 127 6.03 -9.08 -3.55
CA ALA A 127 6.03 -9.79 -2.28
C ALA A 127 6.87 -11.06 -2.36
N SER A 128 7.59 -11.34 -1.28
CA SER A 128 8.44 -12.53 -1.13
C SER A 128 8.10 -13.25 0.15
N VAL A 129 7.83 -14.54 0.06
CA VAL A 129 7.76 -15.45 1.21
C VAL A 129 9.11 -16.12 1.35
N LEU A 130 9.74 -15.94 2.50
CA LEU A 130 11.05 -16.45 2.84
C LEU A 130 10.92 -17.59 3.85
N GLY A 131 11.56 -18.71 3.59
CA GLY A 131 11.78 -19.78 4.56
C GLY A 131 13.09 -19.58 5.32
N LYS A 132 13.48 -20.58 6.14
CA LYS A 132 14.67 -20.48 7.01
C LYS A 132 15.96 -20.06 6.32
N ARG A 133 16.19 -20.46 5.06
CA ARG A 133 17.43 -20.21 4.31
C ARG A 133 17.21 -19.99 2.81
N SER A 134 15.97 -19.86 2.37
CA SER A 134 15.64 -19.77 0.93
C SER A 134 14.42 -18.93 0.66
N LEU A 135 14.37 -18.38 -0.53
CA LEU A 135 13.16 -17.81 -1.10
C LEU A 135 12.18 -18.97 -1.38
N THR A 136 11.03 -18.96 -0.71
CA THR A 136 9.97 -19.95 -0.93
C THR A 136 9.13 -19.61 -2.14
N ALA A 137 8.69 -18.36 -2.24
CA ALA A 137 7.90 -17.85 -3.36
C ALA A 137 8.05 -16.34 -3.47
N GLN A 138 7.89 -15.83 -4.69
CA GLN A 138 7.89 -14.40 -4.97
C GLN A 138 6.86 -14.10 -6.05
N ARG A 139 6.16 -12.98 -5.92
CA ARG A 139 5.17 -12.53 -6.91
C ARG A 139 5.09 -11.01 -6.94
N SER A 140 4.94 -10.46 -8.15
CA SER A 140 4.58 -9.06 -8.36
C SER A 140 3.08 -8.91 -8.47
N PHE A 141 2.56 -7.84 -7.87
CA PHE A 141 1.16 -7.48 -7.86
C PHE A 141 0.98 -6.11 -8.48
N SER A 142 -0.10 -5.94 -9.21
CA SER A 142 -0.49 -4.65 -9.78
C SER A 142 -2.00 -4.51 -9.64
N VAL A 143 -2.43 -3.52 -8.88
CA VAL A 143 -3.85 -3.20 -8.70
C VAL A 143 -4.10 -1.79 -9.21
N GLU A 144 -5.09 -1.67 -10.07
CA GLU A 144 -5.52 -0.38 -10.63
C GLU A 144 -6.98 -0.14 -10.29
N ARG A 145 -7.31 1.09 -9.92
CA ARG A 145 -8.68 1.46 -9.55
C ARG A 145 -9.05 2.82 -10.12
N PRO A 146 -10.15 2.96 -10.89
CA PRO A 146 -10.60 4.26 -11.37
C PRO A 146 -10.84 5.24 -10.21
N ALA A 147 -10.37 6.47 -10.34
CA ALA A 147 -10.74 7.56 -9.45
C ALA A 147 -12.10 8.13 -9.88
N LYS A 148 -12.99 8.37 -8.91
CA LYS A 148 -14.32 8.93 -9.19
C LYS A 148 -14.28 10.39 -9.59
N THR A 149 -13.30 11.13 -9.07
CA THR A 149 -13.05 12.53 -9.38
C THR A 149 -11.58 12.75 -9.75
N PRO A 150 -11.27 13.66 -10.69
CA PRO A 150 -9.92 13.89 -11.19
C PRO A 150 -9.14 14.88 -10.31
N ASP A 151 -9.12 14.64 -9.02
CA ASP A 151 -8.50 15.47 -7.99
C ASP A 151 -7.78 14.62 -6.93
N ALA A 152 -7.18 15.29 -5.94
CA ALA A 152 -6.48 14.62 -4.86
C ALA A 152 -7.41 13.70 -4.04
N GLU A 153 -8.63 14.14 -3.74
CA GLU A 153 -9.60 13.35 -2.97
C GLU A 153 -9.99 12.07 -3.72
N GLY A 154 -10.30 12.18 -5.01
CA GLY A 154 -10.61 11.02 -5.85
C GLY A 154 -9.43 10.06 -5.95
N GLY A 155 -8.21 10.58 -6.08
CA GLY A 155 -6.97 9.82 -6.07
C GLY A 155 -6.75 9.09 -4.76
N VAL A 156 -6.91 9.77 -3.63
CA VAL A 156 -6.80 9.19 -2.28
C VAL A 156 -7.78 8.03 -2.09
N ARG A 157 -9.06 8.23 -2.38
CA ARG A 157 -10.08 7.19 -2.24
C ARG A 157 -9.79 5.97 -3.13
N ALA A 158 -9.32 6.20 -4.35
CA ALA A 158 -8.95 5.13 -5.27
C ALA A 158 -7.70 4.38 -4.80
N LEU A 159 -6.67 5.09 -4.28
CA LEU A 159 -5.45 4.49 -3.73
C LEU A 159 -5.74 3.65 -2.48
N ILE A 160 -6.60 4.12 -1.57
CA ILE A 160 -7.03 3.35 -0.40
C ILE A 160 -7.73 2.06 -0.86
N GLY A 161 -8.70 2.17 -1.77
CA GLY A 161 -9.42 1.01 -2.28
C GLY A 161 -8.52 0.02 -3.03
N ALA A 162 -7.55 0.51 -3.81
CA ALA A 162 -6.55 -0.33 -4.47
C ALA A 162 -5.62 -1.01 -3.46
N SER A 163 -5.26 -0.33 -2.37
CA SER A 163 -4.45 -0.91 -1.30
C SER A 163 -5.17 -2.01 -0.56
N ASP A 164 -6.46 -1.83 -0.27
CA ASP A 164 -7.29 -2.86 0.38
C ASP A 164 -7.37 -4.13 -0.49
N GLU A 165 -7.62 -3.96 -1.78
CA GLU A 165 -7.64 -5.06 -2.74
C GLU A 165 -6.27 -5.73 -2.88
N ALA A 166 -5.19 -4.94 -2.93
CA ALA A 166 -3.82 -5.41 -3.01
C ALA A 166 -3.44 -6.27 -1.81
N VAL A 167 -3.81 -5.83 -0.60
CA VAL A 167 -3.57 -6.58 0.64
C VAL A 167 -4.36 -7.88 0.67
N ASP A 168 -5.62 -7.89 0.23
CA ASP A 168 -6.42 -9.11 0.13
C ASP A 168 -5.79 -10.13 -0.83
N GLN A 169 -5.37 -9.68 -2.02
CA GLN A 169 -4.67 -10.53 -2.98
C GLN A 169 -3.36 -11.08 -2.43
N LEU A 170 -2.59 -10.25 -1.72
CA LEU A 170 -1.34 -10.65 -1.08
C LEU A 170 -1.55 -11.71 -0.02
N ILE A 171 -2.51 -11.52 0.89
CA ILE A 171 -2.81 -12.46 1.97
C ILE A 171 -3.28 -13.80 1.39
N GLY A 172 -4.19 -13.77 0.40
CA GLY A 172 -4.66 -14.97 -0.27
C GLY A 172 -3.54 -15.76 -0.94
N TRP A 173 -2.62 -15.07 -1.62
CA TRP A 173 -1.45 -15.70 -2.21
C TRP A 173 -0.48 -16.23 -1.15
N ALA A 174 -0.17 -15.45 -0.12
CA ALA A 174 0.75 -15.87 0.94
C ALA A 174 0.25 -17.13 1.66
N ALA A 175 -1.05 -17.21 1.97
CA ALA A 175 -1.66 -18.38 2.60
C ALA A 175 -1.45 -19.67 1.80
N GLN A 176 -1.41 -19.58 0.47
CA GLN A 176 -1.15 -20.73 -0.40
C GLN A 176 0.34 -21.19 -0.37
N GLN A 177 1.25 -20.29 0.02
CA GLN A 177 2.69 -20.57 0.07
C GLN A 177 3.14 -21.16 1.42
N LEU A 178 2.34 -20.96 2.48
CA LEU A 178 2.64 -21.47 3.82
C LEU A 178 2.20 -22.94 3.91
N LYS A 179 3.16 -23.84 3.80
CA LYS A 179 2.93 -25.29 3.97
C LYS A 179 3.19 -25.70 5.42
N ASP A 180 2.42 -26.68 5.90
CA ASP A 180 2.56 -27.30 7.22
C ASP A 180 3.94 -27.96 7.43
#